data_28030f3ad23856c4151415556684e06a
#
_entry.id   28030f3ad23856c4151415556684e06a
#
_cell.length_a   1.000
_cell.length_b   1.000
_cell.length_c   1.000
_cell.angle_alpha   90.00
_cell.angle_beta   90.00
_cell.angle_gamma   90.00
#
_symmetry.space_group_name_H-M   'P 1'
#
loop_
_entity.id
_entity.type
_entity.pdbx_description
1 polymer ?
#
loop_
_entity_poly.entity_id
_entity_poly.type
_entity_poly.pdbx_seq_one_letter_code
_entity_poly.pdbx_strand_id
1 'polypeptide(L)'
;MSGDGRGAAEVVPQSAEQTGERFVVPPAERFAGLMAEVMAAAERFGHRQHVHLTWLAVRRHGTAAAVDLVGEGIRRTALAAGAPEKYHATMTRAWVELVGHHAGRAGTALDGGADRSDRADFEAFADRHPELLDKALLSRFYRTATLASAEARAGWVEPDLRAFPWHAER
;
A
#
# COMPACT_ATOMS: atom_id res chain seq x y z
N MET A 1 -65.43 43.07 -24.27
CA MET A 1 -64.16 43.26 -25.00
C MET A 1 -63.03 42.93 -24.06
N SER A 2 -62.71 41.69 -23.96
CA SER A 2 -61.65 40.94 -24.66
C SER A 2 -60.25 41.57 -24.46
N GLY A 3 -59.50 40.96 -23.58
CA GLY A 3 -58.07 41.25 -23.33
C GLY A 3 -57.38 40.02 -22.77
N ASP A 4 -56.92 39.21 -23.69
CA ASP A 4 -56.17 38.01 -23.48
C ASP A 4 -54.81 38.35 -22.86
N GLY A 5 -54.53 37.84 -21.63
CA GLY A 5 -53.29 37.92 -20.97
C GLY A 5 -52.63 36.55 -20.88
N ARG A 6 -51.81 36.18 -21.87
CA ARG A 6 -51.02 34.94 -21.88
C ARG A 6 -49.91 35.06 -20.84
N GLY A 7 -50.01 34.20 -19.84
CA GLY A 7 -48.92 33.96 -18.88
C GLY A 7 -47.77 33.24 -19.58
N ALA A 8 -46.63 33.90 -19.66
CA ALA A 8 -45.40 33.27 -20.05
C ALA A 8 -44.95 32.39 -18.89
N ALA A 9 -44.90 31.08 -19.11
CA ALA A 9 -44.28 30.13 -18.21
C ALA A 9 -42.77 30.32 -18.26
N GLU A 10 -42.22 30.83 -17.19
CA GLU A 10 -40.79 30.94 -16.97
C GLU A 10 -40.23 29.54 -16.73
N VAL A 11 -39.56 29.02 -17.74
CA VAL A 11 -38.81 27.77 -17.67
C VAL A 11 -37.56 28.04 -16.87
N VAL A 12 -37.56 27.65 -15.59
CA VAL A 12 -36.36 27.61 -14.78
C VAL A 12 -35.48 26.49 -15.31
N PRO A 13 -34.23 26.77 -15.72
CA PRO A 13 -33.32 25.69 -16.10
C PRO A 13 -32.98 24.91 -14.83
N GLN A 14 -33.33 23.63 -14.81
CA GLN A 14 -32.88 22.69 -13.82
C GLN A 14 -31.37 22.64 -13.91
N SER A 15 -30.71 23.13 -12.86
CA SER A 15 -29.28 22.98 -12.65
C SER A 15 -28.95 21.49 -12.68
N ALA A 16 -28.24 21.09 -13.71
CA ALA A 16 -27.63 19.77 -13.78
C ALA A 16 -26.76 19.59 -12.53
N GLU A 17 -27.20 18.73 -11.64
CA GLU A 17 -26.38 18.21 -10.58
C GLU A 17 -25.19 17.53 -11.25
N GLN A 18 -24.06 18.24 -11.30
CA GLN A 18 -22.78 17.64 -11.62
C GLN A 18 -22.46 16.69 -10.47
N THR A 19 -22.87 15.43 -10.63
CA THR A 19 -22.36 14.32 -9.87
C THR A 19 -20.86 14.30 -10.14
N GLY A 20 -20.08 14.86 -9.21
CA GLY A 20 -18.62 14.82 -9.28
C GLY A 20 -18.19 13.36 -9.20
N GLU A 21 -18.02 12.74 -10.36
CA GLU A 21 -17.33 11.47 -10.47
C GLU A 21 -15.94 11.68 -9.88
N ARG A 22 -15.76 11.21 -8.62
CA ARG A 22 -14.43 11.11 -8.04
C ARG A 22 -13.64 10.18 -8.94
N PHE A 23 -12.71 10.75 -9.68
CA PHE A 23 -11.77 9.98 -10.50
C PHE A 23 -10.95 9.08 -9.58
N VAL A 24 -11.35 7.81 -9.48
CA VAL A 24 -10.65 6.81 -8.67
C VAL A 24 -9.49 6.29 -9.49
N VAL A 25 -8.27 6.68 -9.12
CA VAL A 25 -7.05 6.16 -9.75
C VAL A 25 -7.00 4.64 -9.61
N PRO A 26 -6.86 3.88 -10.71
CA PRO A 26 -6.81 2.42 -10.66
C PRO A 26 -5.67 1.89 -9.79
N PRO A 27 -5.82 0.73 -9.14
CA PRO A 27 -4.76 0.15 -8.30
C PRO A 27 -3.41 -0.01 -9.02
N ALA A 28 -3.42 -0.38 -10.29
CA ALA A 28 -2.21 -0.52 -11.08
C ALA A 28 -1.46 0.82 -11.24
N GLU A 29 -2.17 1.91 -11.48
CA GLU A 29 -1.57 3.24 -11.59
C GLU A 29 -1.07 3.75 -10.25
N ARG A 30 -1.82 3.48 -9.15
CA ARG A 30 -1.37 3.81 -7.80
C ARG A 30 -0.06 3.09 -7.46
N PHE A 31 0.03 1.79 -7.74
CA PHE A 31 1.24 1.02 -7.52
C PHE A 31 2.40 1.54 -8.38
N ALA A 32 2.16 1.81 -9.67
CA ALA A 32 3.18 2.38 -10.57
C ALA A 32 3.71 3.73 -10.07
N GLY A 33 2.85 4.59 -9.54
CA GLY A 33 3.23 5.86 -8.93
C GLY A 33 4.15 5.67 -7.72
N LEU A 34 3.79 4.76 -6.80
CA LEU A 34 4.63 4.43 -5.64
C LEU A 34 5.99 3.86 -6.07
N MET A 35 6.00 2.98 -7.07
CA MET A 35 7.22 2.39 -7.60
C MET A 35 8.14 3.46 -8.22
N ALA A 36 7.58 4.36 -9.03
CA ALA A 36 8.33 5.46 -9.63
C ALA A 36 8.97 6.36 -8.58
N GLU A 37 8.23 6.69 -7.51
CA GLU A 37 8.73 7.51 -6.41
C GLU A 37 9.90 6.85 -5.67
N VAL A 38 9.77 5.56 -5.34
CA VAL A 38 10.83 4.80 -4.67
C VAL A 38 12.07 4.67 -5.55
N MET A 39 11.88 4.49 -6.86
CA MET A 39 12.97 4.34 -7.82
C MET A 39 13.61 5.65 -8.26
N ALA A 40 13.01 6.81 -8.00
CA ALA A 40 13.55 8.10 -8.40
C ALA A 40 14.98 8.37 -7.85
N ALA A 41 15.34 7.72 -6.76
CA ALA A 41 16.64 7.85 -6.11
C ALA A 41 17.36 6.51 -5.90
N ALA A 42 17.00 5.46 -6.64
CA ALA A 42 17.58 4.14 -6.52
C ALA A 42 17.93 3.57 -7.90
N GLU A 43 19.14 3.03 -8.05
CA GLU A 43 19.57 2.41 -9.29
C GLU A 43 18.94 1.02 -9.53
N ARG A 44 18.52 0.37 -8.45
CA ARG A 44 17.92 -0.98 -8.50
C ARG A 44 16.90 -1.17 -7.39
N PHE A 45 15.90 -2.01 -7.66
CA PHE A 45 14.91 -2.40 -6.66
C PHE A 45 15.45 -3.54 -5.78
N GLY A 46 15.79 -3.20 -4.54
CA GLY A 46 16.26 -4.14 -3.51
C GLY A 46 15.32 -4.20 -2.32
N HIS A 47 15.77 -4.85 -1.24
CA HIS A 47 14.94 -5.01 -0.04
C HIS A 47 14.55 -3.66 0.61
N ARG A 48 15.49 -2.71 0.69
CA ARG A 48 15.20 -1.36 1.22
C ARG A 48 14.11 -0.66 0.41
N GLN A 49 14.15 -0.76 -0.93
CA GLN A 49 13.12 -0.20 -1.81
C GLN A 49 11.77 -0.90 -1.61
N HIS A 50 11.80 -2.21 -1.37
CA HIS A 50 10.59 -2.96 -1.04
C HIS A 50 9.96 -2.46 0.27
N VAL A 51 10.75 -2.27 1.33
CA VAL A 51 10.28 -1.71 2.60
C VAL A 51 9.76 -0.29 2.42
N HIS A 52 10.46 0.55 1.63
CA HIS A 52 10.02 1.92 1.34
C HIS A 52 8.69 1.95 0.58
N LEU A 53 8.56 1.14 -0.48
CA LEU A 53 7.32 0.99 -1.25
C LEU A 53 6.15 0.59 -0.34
N THR A 54 6.38 -0.39 0.50
CA THR A 54 5.39 -0.90 1.45
C THR A 54 5.00 0.18 2.48
N TRP A 55 5.98 0.90 3.01
CA TRP A 55 5.73 1.99 3.96
C TRP A 55 4.89 3.12 3.33
N LEU A 56 5.19 3.53 2.09
CA LEU A 56 4.38 4.51 1.35
C LEU A 56 2.94 4.01 1.14
N ALA A 57 2.78 2.75 0.75
CA ALA A 57 1.46 2.15 0.54
C ALA A 57 0.66 2.14 1.84
N VAL A 58 1.27 1.70 2.96
CA VAL A 58 0.63 1.68 4.28
C VAL A 58 0.26 3.09 4.73
N ARG A 59 1.17 4.05 4.61
CA ARG A 59 0.94 5.43 5.03
C ARG A 59 -0.22 6.09 4.28
N ARG A 60 -0.33 5.84 2.97
CA ARG A 60 -1.35 6.47 2.11
C ARG A 60 -2.69 5.76 2.07
N HIS A 61 -2.71 4.46 2.30
CA HIS A 61 -3.91 3.62 2.09
C HIS A 61 -4.30 2.79 3.32
N GLY A 62 -3.47 2.74 4.36
CA GLY A 62 -3.65 1.83 5.49
C GLY A 62 -3.16 0.41 5.19
N THR A 63 -2.92 -0.37 6.26
CA THR A 63 -2.28 -1.70 6.14
C THR A 63 -3.11 -2.67 5.31
N ALA A 64 -4.43 -2.75 5.53
CA ALA A 64 -5.30 -3.69 4.82
C ALA A 64 -5.29 -3.44 3.29
N ALA A 65 -5.49 -2.19 2.87
CA ALA A 65 -5.47 -1.84 1.45
C ALA A 65 -4.05 -1.96 0.85
N ALA A 66 -3.01 -1.74 1.64
CA ALA A 66 -1.62 -1.91 1.20
C ALA A 66 -1.28 -3.38 0.93
N VAL A 67 -1.86 -4.35 1.67
CA VAL A 67 -1.69 -5.79 1.40
C VAL A 67 -2.11 -6.11 -0.03
N ASP A 68 -3.30 -5.67 -0.44
CA ASP A 68 -3.82 -5.93 -1.78
C ASP A 68 -3.04 -5.16 -2.86
N LEU A 69 -2.78 -3.87 -2.62
CA LEU A 69 -2.09 -3.00 -3.57
C LEU A 69 -0.66 -3.48 -3.87
N VAL A 70 0.12 -3.75 -2.83
CA VAL A 70 1.52 -4.22 -2.95
C VAL A 70 1.57 -5.64 -3.47
N GLY A 71 0.69 -6.54 -2.96
CA GLY A 71 0.62 -7.92 -3.39
C GLY A 71 0.36 -8.04 -4.88
N GLU A 72 -0.69 -7.40 -5.37
CA GLU A 72 -1.05 -7.44 -6.79
C GLU A 72 0.00 -6.72 -7.67
N GLY A 73 0.54 -5.59 -7.20
CA GLY A 73 1.56 -4.85 -7.92
C GLY A 73 2.85 -5.64 -8.13
N ILE A 74 3.38 -6.26 -7.07
CA ILE A 74 4.59 -7.11 -7.15
C ILE A 74 4.31 -8.33 -8.03
N ARG A 75 3.15 -8.99 -7.88
CA ARG A 75 2.76 -10.12 -8.70
C ARG A 75 2.75 -9.78 -10.19
N ARG A 76 2.12 -8.67 -10.57
CA ARG A 76 2.09 -8.19 -11.97
C ARG A 76 3.48 -7.85 -12.49
N THR A 77 4.31 -7.22 -11.67
CA THR A 77 5.70 -6.90 -12.04
C THR A 77 6.51 -8.16 -12.31
N ALA A 78 6.37 -9.19 -11.46
CA ALA A 78 7.04 -10.47 -11.66
C ALA A 78 6.58 -11.17 -12.94
N LEU A 79 5.27 -11.16 -13.22
CA LEU A 79 4.70 -11.72 -14.47
C LEU A 79 5.20 -10.96 -15.70
N ALA A 80 5.20 -9.63 -15.68
CA ALA A 80 5.67 -8.80 -16.80
C ALA A 80 7.16 -8.99 -17.07
N ALA A 81 7.95 -9.28 -16.03
CA ALA A 81 9.37 -9.60 -16.14
C ALA A 81 9.64 -11.05 -16.58
N GLY A 82 8.61 -11.87 -16.83
CA GLY A 82 8.75 -13.29 -17.18
C GLY A 82 9.33 -14.15 -16.05
N ALA A 83 9.19 -13.70 -14.80
CA ALA A 83 9.75 -14.35 -13.61
C ALA A 83 8.67 -14.50 -12.50
N PRO A 84 7.52 -15.16 -12.78
CA PRO A 84 6.43 -15.27 -11.82
C PRO A 84 6.84 -15.98 -10.53
N GLU A 85 7.85 -16.85 -10.58
CA GLU A 85 8.41 -17.55 -9.42
C GLU A 85 9.09 -16.63 -8.40
N LYS A 86 9.39 -15.38 -8.77
CA LYS A 86 9.92 -14.36 -7.85
C LYS A 86 8.86 -13.78 -6.93
N TYR A 87 7.58 -13.91 -7.28
CA TYR A 87 6.49 -13.52 -6.39
C TYR A 87 6.27 -14.58 -5.30
N HIS A 88 6.00 -14.12 -4.08
CA HIS A 88 5.75 -15.00 -2.95
C HIS A 88 4.66 -14.37 -2.06
N ALA A 89 3.46 -14.94 -2.09
CA ALA A 89 2.28 -14.36 -1.47
C ALA A 89 2.44 -14.15 0.05
N THR A 90 2.84 -15.19 0.79
CA THR A 90 3.05 -15.12 2.25
C THR A 90 4.12 -14.07 2.62
N MET A 91 5.29 -14.09 1.96
CA MET A 91 6.35 -13.14 2.28
C MET A 91 5.92 -11.70 2.00
N THR A 92 5.29 -11.47 0.85
CA THR A 92 4.82 -10.12 0.47
C THR A 92 3.83 -9.59 1.52
N ARG A 93 2.82 -10.36 1.88
CA ARG A 93 1.84 -9.97 2.91
C ARG A 93 2.49 -9.78 4.28
N ALA A 94 3.35 -10.70 4.72
CA ALA A 94 4.04 -10.61 6.00
C ALA A 94 4.86 -9.31 6.12
N TRP A 95 5.57 -8.91 5.07
CA TRP A 95 6.30 -7.64 5.06
C TRP A 95 5.37 -6.43 5.13
N VAL A 96 4.22 -6.44 4.43
CA VAL A 96 3.25 -5.33 4.52
C VAL A 96 2.69 -5.22 5.93
N GLU A 97 2.32 -6.33 6.55
CA GLU A 97 1.78 -6.34 7.90
C GLU A 97 2.82 -5.92 8.95
N LEU A 98 4.09 -6.37 8.82
CA LEU A 98 5.19 -5.94 9.70
C LEU A 98 5.43 -4.43 9.60
N VAL A 99 5.57 -3.91 8.40
CA VAL A 99 5.75 -2.47 8.18
C VAL A 99 4.53 -1.70 8.70
N GLY A 100 3.33 -2.20 8.47
CA GLY A 100 2.08 -1.60 8.95
C GLY A 100 1.99 -1.53 10.47
N HIS A 101 2.41 -2.59 11.17
CA HIS A 101 2.46 -2.62 12.63
C HIS A 101 3.40 -1.54 13.18
N HIS A 102 4.61 -1.44 12.63
CA HIS A 102 5.59 -0.43 13.07
C HIS A 102 5.18 0.99 12.68
N ALA A 103 4.59 1.18 11.50
CA ALA A 103 4.10 2.48 11.05
C ALA A 103 2.89 2.96 11.87
N GLY A 104 1.96 2.07 12.25
CA GLY A 104 0.82 2.39 13.09
C GLY A 104 1.21 2.84 14.50
N ARG A 105 2.25 2.27 15.08
CA ARG A 105 2.81 2.70 16.38
C ARG A 105 3.53 4.05 16.30
N ALA A 106 4.05 4.40 15.12
CA ALA A 106 4.69 5.69 14.87
C ALA A 106 3.69 6.82 14.55
N GLY A 107 2.45 6.48 14.19
CA GLY A 107 1.42 7.40 13.69
C GLY A 107 0.91 8.44 14.68
N THR A 108 1.25 8.34 15.96
CA THR A 108 0.97 9.39 16.97
C THR A 108 2.10 10.41 17.12
N ALA A 109 3.25 10.20 16.47
CA ALA A 109 4.44 11.05 16.59
C ALA A 109 4.79 11.85 15.32
N LEU A 110 4.03 11.69 14.23
CA LEU A 110 4.31 12.32 12.94
C LEU A 110 3.40 13.54 12.63
N ASP A 111 2.77 14.12 13.65
CA ASP A 111 2.12 15.45 13.57
C ASP A 111 3.18 16.56 13.56
N GLY A 112 4.16 16.45 12.69
CA GLY A 112 5.29 17.34 12.59
C GLY A 112 5.50 17.92 11.19
N GLY A 113 4.69 18.92 10.83
CA GLY A 113 5.07 19.88 9.80
C GLY A 113 4.85 19.47 8.35
N ALA A 114 4.03 20.24 7.66
CA ALA A 114 3.66 20.12 6.24
C ALA A 114 4.83 20.34 5.24
N ASP A 115 6.09 20.18 5.67
CA ASP A 115 7.27 20.48 4.85
C ASP A 115 8.34 19.37 4.80
N ARG A 116 8.02 18.17 5.32
CA ARG A 116 8.92 17.01 5.18
C ARG A 116 8.55 16.18 3.96
N SER A 117 9.52 15.91 3.09
CA SER A 117 9.32 14.97 1.99
C SER A 117 9.09 13.55 2.53
N ASP A 118 8.23 12.77 1.89
CA ASP A 118 7.97 11.36 2.24
C ASP A 118 9.27 10.54 2.33
N ARG A 119 10.30 10.92 1.59
CA ARG A 119 11.62 10.31 1.67
C ARG A 119 12.32 10.55 3.00
N ALA A 120 12.33 11.79 3.51
CA ALA A 120 12.96 12.09 4.81
C ALA A 120 12.22 11.41 5.95
N ASP A 121 10.89 11.29 5.86
CA ASP A 121 10.07 10.58 6.81
C ASP A 121 10.34 9.06 6.77
N PHE A 122 10.57 8.49 5.58
CA PHE A 122 10.97 7.09 5.45
C PHE A 122 12.35 6.84 6.05
N GLU A 123 13.34 7.71 5.80
CA GLU A 123 14.68 7.56 6.41
C GLU A 123 14.57 7.56 7.94
N ALA A 124 13.84 8.50 8.52
CA ALA A 124 13.62 8.56 9.97
C ALA A 124 12.84 7.34 10.50
N PHE A 125 11.94 6.76 9.72
CA PHE A 125 11.24 5.50 10.04
C PHE A 125 12.20 4.32 10.01
N ALA A 126 13.01 4.19 8.97
CA ALA A 126 13.97 3.12 8.79
C ALA A 126 15.06 3.13 9.89
N ASP A 127 15.52 4.31 10.30
CA ASP A 127 16.49 4.47 11.39
C ASP A 127 15.93 4.02 12.75
N ARG A 128 14.63 4.22 12.98
CA ARG A 128 13.95 3.75 14.20
C ARG A 128 13.62 2.26 14.19
N HIS A 129 13.54 1.66 13.00
CA HIS A 129 13.15 0.26 12.80
C HIS A 129 14.15 -0.48 11.91
N PRO A 130 15.46 -0.54 12.30
CA PRO A 130 16.49 -1.17 11.47
C PRO A 130 16.23 -2.66 11.23
N GLU A 131 15.47 -3.32 12.11
CA GLU A 131 15.07 -4.71 11.96
C GLU A 131 14.27 -4.97 10.68
N LEU A 132 13.49 -3.98 10.19
CA LEU A 132 12.74 -4.09 8.94
C LEU A 132 13.65 -4.12 7.70
N LEU A 133 14.89 -3.67 7.82
CA LEU A 133 15.88 -3.73 6.75
C LEU A 133 16.64 -5.05 6.72
N ASP A 134 16.47 -5.90 7.73
CA ASP A 134 17.04 -7.23 7.78
C ASP A 134 16.17 -8.22 6.99
N LYS A 135 16.68 -8.71 5.86
CA LYS A 135 15.98 -9.71 5.02
C LYS A 135 15.67 -11.01 5.78
N ALA A 136 16.44 -11.31 6.81
CA ALA A 136 16.28 -12.53 7.62
C ALA A 136 15.17 -12.38 8.69
N LEU A 137 14.56 -11.19 8.85
CA LEU A 137 13.55 -10.96 9.88
C LEU A 137 12.42 -11.99 9.88
N LEU A 138 11.94 -12.40 8.70
CA LEU A 138 10.86 -13.40 8.59
C LEU A 138 11.24 -14.78 9.14
N SER A 139 12.53 -15.12 9.21
CA SER A 139 12.99 -16.38 9.82
C SER A 139 12.73 -16.49 11.32
N ARG A 140 12.38 -15.37 11.97
CA ARG A 140 11.96 -15.37 13.39
C ARG A 140 10.51 -15.84 13.56
N PHE A 141 9.72 -15.81 12.49
CA PHE A 141 8.29 -16.13 12.48
C PHE A 141 7.99 -17.41 11.74
N TYR A 142 8.78 -17.73 10.71
CA TYR A 142 8.55 -18.88 9.83
C TYR A 142 9.77 -19.80 9.76
N ARG A 143 9.51 -21.10 9.71
CA ARG A 143 10.52 -22.08 9.29
C ARG A 143 10.85 -21.90 7.81
N THR A 144 12.10 -22.20 7.46
CA THR A 144 12.52 -22.17 6.06
C THR A 144 11.68 -23.09 5.18
N ALA A 145 11.34 -24.29 5.68
CA ALA A 145 10.50 -25.25 4.96
C ALA A 145 9.11 -24.69 4.66
N THR A 146 8.51 -23.96 5.61
CA THR A 146 7.20 -23.32 5.44
C THR A 146 7.23 -22.27 4.35
N LEU A 147 8.21 -21.37 4.39
CA LEU A 147 8.39 -20.36 3.34
C LEU A 147 8.77 -20.98 1.99
N ALA A 148 9.42 -22.14 1.95
CA ALA A 148 9.76 -22.81 0.69
C ALA A 148 8.57 -23.57 0.06
N SER A 149 7.46 -23.72 0.80
CA SER A 149 6.30 -24.48 0.33
C SER A 149 5.57 -23.80 -0.84
N ALA A 150 4.95 -24.63 -1.70
CA ALA A 150 4.10 -24.14 -2.79
C ALA A 150 2.88 -23.37 -2.25
N GLU A 151 2.33 -23.82 -1.12
CA GLU A 151 1.21 -23.17 -0.44
C GLU A 151 1.55 -21.73 -0.03
N ALA A 152 2.68 -21.53 0.65
CA ALA A 152 3.13 -20.20 1.07
C ALA A 152 3.47 -19.28 -0.11
N ARG A 153 3.90 -19.83 -1.24
CA ARG A 153 4.12 -19.06 -2.46
C ARG A 153 2.82 -18.60 -3.11
N ALA A 154 1.80 -19.47 -3.11
CA ALA A 154 0.54 -19.20 -3.77
C ALA A 154 -0.44 -18.37 -2.94
N GLY A 155 -0.37 -18.47 -1.60
CA GLY A 155 -1.30 -17.84 -0.69
C GLY A 155 -0.70 -17.49 0.66
N TRP A 156 -1.56 -17.01 1.55
CA TRP A 156 -1.19 -16.73 2.93
C TRP A 156 -1.09 -18.01 3.75
N VAL A 157 0.02 -18.14 4.47
CA VAL A 157 0.22 -19.17 5.50
C VAL A 157 0.58 -18.47 6.80
N GLU A 158 -0.07 -18.87 7.89
CA GLU A 158 0.21 -18.34 9.22
C GLU A 158 1.64 -18.68 9.68
N PRO A 159 2.28 -17.81 10.48
CA PRO A 159 3.60 -18.08 11.02
C PRO A 159 3.60 -19.30 11.93
N ASP A 160 4.58 -20.18 11.77
CA ASP A 160 4.68 -21.47 12.43
C ASP A 160 5.79 -21.62 13.49
N LEU A 161 6.60 -20.57 13.68
CA LEU A 161 7.60 -20.49 14.76
C LEU A 161 7.14 -19.57 15.88
N ARG A 162 6.67 -18.38 15.51
CA ARG A 162 6.26 -17.36 16.46
C ARG A 162 5.16 -16.51 15.83
N ALA A 163 4.09 -16.25 16.58
CA ALA A 163 3.05 -15.32 16.16
C ALA A 163 3.61 -13.91 15.93
N PHE A 164 3.01 -13.18 15.02
CA PHE A 164 3.32 -11.77 14.85
C PHE A 164 2.90 -10.95 16.08
N PRO A 165 3.56 -9.81 16.36
CA PRO A 165 3.30 -9.02 17.56
C PRO A 165 1.84 -8.60 17.74
N TRP A 166 1.14 -8.30 16.67
CA TRP A 166 -0.28 -7.88 16.71
C TRP A 166 -1.26 -9.03 16.99
N HIS A 167 -0.82 -10.29 16.90
CA HIS A 167 -1.64 -11.44 17.30
C HIS A 167 -1.49 -11.77 18.79
N ALA A 168 -0.43 -11.31 19.43
CA ALA A 168 -0.19 -11.53 20.86
C ALA A 168 -0.94 -10.54 21.76
N GLU A 169 -1.50 -9.46 21.19
CA GLU A 169 -2.22 -8.40 21.91
C GLU A 169 -3.75 -8.58 21.89
N ARG A 170 -4.26 -9.74 21.42
CA ARG A 170 -5.71 -10.07 21.40
C ARG A 170 -6.11 -11.02 22.52
#